data_062d3df8e74a4d740aa4c5836ad5c5c4
#
_entry.id   062d3df8e74a4d740aa4c5836ad5c5c4
#
_cell.length_a   1.000
_cell.length_b   1.000
_cell.length_c   1.000
_cell.angle_alpha   90.00
_cell.angle_beta   90.00
_cell.angle_gamma   90.00
#
_symmetry.space_group_name_H-M   'P 1'
#
loop_
_entity.id
_entity.type
_entity.pdbx_description
1 polymer ?
#
loop_
_entity_poly.entity_id
_entity_poly.type
_entity_poly.pdbx_seq_one_letter_code
_entity_poly.pdbx_strand_id
1 'polypeptide(L)'
;MGIGARIKAERERLGFTQPAFAGLGASSKNSQIAWEKESAFPNAAVLAAWAAQGADVLYILTGERSATALSPEEQTLLAYYRDAPAAVRRAAMGALVGGAQPGGMTMTQSGGGVQVGHSSGPVTVGAPAPRKRKTG
;
A
#
# COMPACT_ATOMS: atom_id res chain seq x y z
N MET A 1 -17.89 -2.61 9.24
CA MET A 1 -18.39 -3.07 7.94
C MET A 1 -18.17 -4.56 7.82
N GLY A 2 -19.26 -5.30 7.66
CA GLY A 2 -19.17 -6.76 7.58
C GLY A 2 -18.76 -7.25 6.19
N ILE A 3 -18.60 -8.57 6.08
CA ILE A 3 -18.19 -9.20 4.82
C ILE A 3 -19.17 -8.86 3.70
N GLY A 4 -20.48 -8.92 3.98
CA GLY A 4 -21.49 -8.63 2.96
C GLY A 4 -21.40 -7.23 2.41
N ALA A 5 -21.18 -6.25 3.27
CA ALA A 5 -21.03 -4.86 2.83
C ALA A 5 -19.74 -4.70 1.99
N ARG A 6 -18.69 -5.43 2.33
CA ARG A 6 -17.45 -5.39 1.55
C ARG A 6 -17.59 -6.09 0.20
N ILE A 7 -18.37 -7.18 0.15
CA ILE A 7 -18.72 -7.83 -1.13
C ILE A 7 -19.42 -6.83 -2.03
N LYS A 8 -20.43 -6.14 -1.50
CA LYS A 8 -21.15 -5.13 -2.26
C LYS A 8 -20.24 -4.01 -2.72
N ALA A 9 -19.37 -3.51 -1.84
CA ALA A 9 -18.43 -2.45 -2.17
C ALA A 9 -17.50 -2.85 -3.32
N GLU A 10 -16.94 -4.07 -3.27
CA GLU A 10 -16.07 -4.57 -4.35
C GLU A 10 -16.83 -4.75 -5.64
N ARG A 11 -18.03 -5.31 -5.57
CA ARG A 11 -18.87 -5.46 -6.76
C ARG A 11 -19.12 -4.11 -7.44
N GLU A 12 -19.48 -3.12 -6.65
CA GLU A 12 -19.77 -1.79 -7.19
C GLU A 12 -18.51 -1.10 -7.70
N ARG A 13 -17.39 -1.28 -7.03
CA ARG A 13 -16.11 -0.75 -7.49
C ARG A 13 -15.74 -1.28 -8.88
N LEU A 14 -16.01 -2.55 -9.10
CA LEU A 14 -15.71 -3.20 -10.38
C LEU A 14 -16.80 -2.97 -11.43
N GLY A 15 -17.91 -2.36 -11.07
CA GLY A 15 -18.99 -2.02 -12.01
C GLY A 15 -19.94 -3.15 -12.33
N PHE A 16 -20.02 -4.18 -11.49
CA PHE A 16 -20.91 -5.31 -11.76
C PHE A 16 -22.28 -5.14 -11.10
N THR A 17 -23.32 -5.64 -11.80
CA THR A 17 -24.63 -5.84 -11.19
C THR A 17 -24.59 -7.10 -10.32
N GLN A 18 -25.60 -7.28 -9.47
CA GLN A 18 -25.67 -8.49 -8.65
C GLN A 18 -25.70 -9.77 -9.48
N PRO A 19 -26.54 -9.89 -10.52
CA PRO A 19 -26.52 -11.12 -11.32
C PRO A 19 -25.20 -11.35 -12.04
N ALA A 20 -24.57 -10.28 -12.56
CA ALA A 20 -23.31 -10.40 -13.29
C ALA A 20 -22.18 -10.86 -12.37
N PHE A 21 -22.11 -10.30 -11.17
CA PHE A 21 -21.06 -10.66 -10.21
C PHE A 21 -21.24 -12.11 -9.72
N ALA A 22 -22.47 -12.48 -9.42
CA ALA A 22 -22.79 -13.87 -9.05
C ALA A 22 -22.44 -14.82 -10.17
N GLY A 23 -22.73 -14.43 -11.40
CA GLY A 23 -22.47 -15.27 -12.59
C GLY A 23 -21.00 -15.57 -12.80
N LEU A 24 -20.09 -14.71 -12.36
CA LEU A 24 -18.65 -14.99 -12.43
C LEU A 24 -18.29 -16.26 -11.66
N GLY A 25 -18.98 -16.53 -10.56
CA GLY A 25 -18.78 -17.73 -9.75
C GLY A 25 -19.83 -18.79 -10.00
N ALA A 26 -20.51 -18.75 -11.15
CA ALA A 26 -21.56 -19.70 -11.50
C ALA A 26 -22.68 -19.74 -10.46
N SER A 27 -23.02 -18.59 -9.90
CA SER A 27 -24.04 -18.48 -8.85
C SER A 27 -25.18 -17.59 -9.32
N SER A 28 -26.27 -17.60 -8.57
CA SER A 28 -27.48 -16.86 -8.92
C SER A 28 -27.52 -15.50 -8.25
N LYS A 29 -28.38 -14.61 -8.78
CA LYS A 29 -28.66 -13.33 -8.16
C LYS A 29 -29.11 -13.50 -6.70
N ASN A 30 -29.93 -14.51 -6.44
CA ASN A 30 -30.43 -14.72 -5.08
C ASN A 30 -29.30 -15.09 -4.12
N SER A 31 -28.32 -15.85 -4.59
CA SER A 31 -27.11 -16.12 -3.80
C SER A 31 -26.36 -14.82 -3.50
N GLN A 32 -26.21 -13.96 -4.50
CA GLN A 32 -25.51 -12.68 -4.33
C GLN A 32 -26.22 -11.82 -3.29
N ILE A 33 -27.54 -11.76 -3.35
CA ILE A 33 -28.34 -11.00 -2.39
C ILE A 33 -28.10 -11.53 -0.97
N ALA A 34 -28.12 -12.88 -0.83
CA ALA A 34 -27.91 -13.51 0.47
C ALA A 34 -26.52 -13.19 1.02
N TRP A 35 -25.50 -13.19 0.14
CA TRP A 35 -24.12 -12.90 0.56
C TRP A 35 -23.95 -11.44 1.00
N GLU A 36 -24.58 -10.52 0.27
CA GLU A 36 -24.48 -9.09 0.63
C GLU A 36 -25.27 -8.77 1.91
N LYS A 37 -26.26 -9.60 2.24
CA LYS A 37 -27.02 -9.46 3.49
C LYS A 37 -26.46 -10.31 4.62
N GLU A 38 -25.43 -11.10 4.34
CA GLU A 38 -24.79 -11.97 5.32
C GLU A 38 -25.69 -13.07 5.87
N SER A 39 -26.74 -13.45 5.12
CA SER A 39 -27.53 -14.61 5.45
C SER A 39 -26.91 -15.91 4.91
N ALA A 40 -25.91 -15.78 4.05
CA ALA A 40 -25.07 -16.87 3.55
C ALA A 40 -23.76 -16.26 3.12
N PHE A 41 -22.78 -17.10 2.78
CA PHE A 41 -21.46 -16.61 2.36
C PHE A 41 -20.99 -17.38 1.13
N PRO A 42 -20.24 -16.73 0.23
CA PRO A 42 -19.71 -17.40 -0.94
C PRO A 42 -18.63 -18.41 -0.54
N ASN A 43 -18.53 -19.48 -1.32
CA ASN A 43 -17.46 -20.44 -1.10
C ASN A 43 -16.15 -19.98 -1.76
N ALA A 44 -15.08 -20.73 -1.51
CA ALA A 44 -13.76 -20.37 -2.02
C ALA A 44 -13.72 -20.31 -3.55
N ALA A 45 -14.48 -21.16 -4.24
CA ALA A 45 -14.49 -21.17 -5.71
C ALA A 45 -15.06 -19.86 -6.25
N VAL A 46 -16.10 -19.33 -5.63
CA VAL A 46 -16.69 -18.04 -6.02
C VAL A 46 -15.68 -16.94 -5.78
N LEU A 47 -15.02 -16.95 -4.62
CA LEU A 47 -14.01 -15.93 -4.31
C LEU A 47 -12.86 -15.96 -5.30
N ALA A 48 -12.43 -17.16 -5.69
CA ALA A 48 -11.36 -17.31 -6.69
C ALA A 48 -11.78 -16.73 -8.05
N ALA A 49 -13.03 -16.97 -8.45
CA ALA A 49 -13.54 -16.42 -9.71
C ALA A 49 -13.59 -14.90 -9.66
N TRP A 50 -13.99 -14.32 -8.53
CA TRP A 50 -14.00 -12.88 -8.37
C TRP A 50 -12.59 -12.30 -8.39
N ALA A 51 -11.65 -12.97 -7.72
CA ALA A 51 -10.24 -12.55 -7.71
C ALA A 51 -9.67 -12.48 -9.12
N ALA A 52 -10.03 -13.44 -9.97
CA ALA A 52 -9.58 -13.47 -11.37
C ALA A 52 -10.08 -12.26 -12.16
N GLN A 53 -11.17 -11.63 -11.71
CA GLN A 53 -11.72 -10.44 -12.34
C GLN A 53 -11.26 -9.15 -11.66
N GLY A 54 -10.30 -9.24 -10.75
CA GLY A 54 -9.74 -8.08 -10.10
C GLY A 54 -10.34 -7.71 -8.76
N ALA A 55 -11.23 -8.55 -8.21
CA ALA A 55 -11.78 -8.28 -6.88
C ALA A 55 -10.71 -8.49 -5.81
N ASP A 56 -10.71 -7.62 -4.82
CA ASP A 56 -9.78 -7.70 -3.70
C ASP A 56 -10.37 -8.61 -2.63
N VAL A 57 -10.10 -9.90 -2.76
CA VAL A 57 -10.65 -10.91 -1.86
C VAL A 57 -10.12 -10.76 -0.45
N LEU A 58 -8.87 -10.33 -0.29
CA LEU A 58 -8.34 -10.05 1.05
C LEU A 58 -9.16 -8.96 1.73
N TYR A 59 -9.48 -7.89 1.00
CA TYR A 59 -10.34 -6.83 1.53
C TYR A 59 -11.72 -7.37 1.91
N ILE A 60 -12.32 -8.19 1.04
CA ILE A 60 -13.64 -8.76 1.34
C ILE A 60 -13.60 -9.53 2.66
N LEU A 61 -12.57 -10.35 2.86
CA LEU A 61 -12.48 -11.22 4.03
C LEU A 61 -12.05 -10.50 5.29
N THR A 62 -11.12 -9.58 5.19
CA THR A 62 -10.46 -8.99 6.36
C THR A 62 -10.75 -7.51 6.57
N GLY A 63 -11.19 -6.81 5.55
CA GLY A 63 -11.36 -5.37 5.59
C GLY A 63 -10.11 -4.59 5.22
N GLU A 64 -9.00 -5.27 4.98
CA GLU A 64 -7.74 -4.61 4.63
C GLU A 64 -7.42 -4.84 3.16
N ARG A 65 -7.01 -3.78 2.48
CA ARG A 65 -6.66 -3.87 1.07
C ARG A 65 -5.40 -4.71 0.88
N SER A 66 -5.40 -5.49 -0.20
CA SER A 66 -4.25 -6.34 -0.51
C SER A 66 -3.07 -5.50 -1.02
N ALA A 67 -1.89 -6.14 -1.03
CA ALA A 67 -0.68 -5.49 -1.52
C ALA A 67 -0.76 -5.12 -3.00
N THR A 68 -1.65 -5.76 -3.77
CA THR A 68 -1.84 -5.41 -5.18
C THR A 68 -2.50 -4.05 -5.37
N ALA A 69 -3.04 -3.47 -4.29
CA ALA A 69 -3.63 -2.13 -4.34
C ALA A 69 -2.59 -1.02 -4.16
N LEU A 70 -1.31 -1.37 -4.03
CA LEU A 70 -0.25 -0.39 -3.82
C LEU A 70 -0.05 0.49 -5.06
N SER A 71 0.30 1.75 -4.82
CA SER A 71 0.69 2.65 -5.90
C SER A 71 2.01 2.18 -6.53
N PRO A 72 2.33 2.63 -7.76
CA PRO A 72 3.63 2.30 -8.36
C PRO A 72 4.83 2.70 -7.48
N GLU A 73 4.74 3.82 -6.79
CA GLU A 73 5.82 4.26 -5.89
C GLU A 73 5.97 3.30 -4.71
N GLU A 74 4.84 2.91 -4.13
CA GLU A 74 4.84 1.95 -3.02
C GLU A 74 5.37 0.59 -3.44
N GLN A 75 5.01 0.15 -4.66
CA GLN A 75 5.51 -1.10 -5.19
C GLN A 75 7.02 -1.06 -5.37
N THR A 76 7.54 0.03 -5.90
CA THR A 76 8.98 0.22 -6.10
C THR A 76 9.72 0.23 -4.76
N LEU A 77 9.19 0.99 -3.80
CA LEU A 77 9.78 1.04 -2.46
C LEU A 77 9.85 -0.34 -1.83
N LEU A 78 8.75 -1.09 -1.92
CA LEU A 78 8.68 -2.42 -1.34
C LEU A 78 9.65 -3.38 -2.01
N ALA A 79 9.80 -3.30 -3.34
CA ALA A 79 10.74 -4.15 -4.06
C ALA A 79 12.19 -3.88 -3.61
N TYR A 80 12.58 -2.63 -3.52
CA TYR A 80 13.93 -2.28 -3.03
C TYR A 80 14.13 -2.71 -1.58
N TYR A 81 13.11 -2.53 -0.75
CA TYR A 81 13.18 -2.94 0.64
C TYR A 81 13.43 -4.44 0.78
N ARG A 82 12.71 -5.23 -0.01
CA ARG A 82 12.83 -6.69 0.06
C ARG A 82 14.21 -7.19 -0.37
N ASP A 83 14.82 -6.50 -1.33
CA ASP A 83 16.13 -6.89 -1.84
C ASP A 83 17.30 -6.36 -1.00
N ALA A 84 17.03 -5.43 -0.10
CA ALA A 84 18.09 -4.76 0.66
C ALA A 84 18.62 -5.64 1.79
N PRO A 85 19.91 -5.48 2.15
CA PRO A 85 20.43 -6.13 3.35
C PRO A 85 19.74 -5.64 4.62
N ALA A 86 19.79 -6.43 5.68
CA ALA A 86 19.11 -6.13 6.93
C ALA A 86 19.48 -4.75 7.49
N ALA A 87 20.76 -4.38 7.41
CA ALA A 87 21.19 -3.08 7.93
C ALA A 87 20.53 -1.92 7.17
N VAL A 88 20.41 -2.06 5.84
CA VAL A 88 19.77 -1.05 5.00
C VAL A 88 18.27 -0.98 5.29
N ARG A 89 17.64 -2.13 5.46
CA ARG A 89 16.20 -2.16 5.81
C ARG A 89 15.93 -1.44 7.14
N ARG A 90 16.79 -1.67 8.13
CA ARG A 90 16.64 -0.98 9.43
C ARG A 90 16.84 0.52 9.29
N ALA A 91 17.83 0.92 8.48
CA ALA A 91 18.06 2.34 8.23
C ALA A 91 16.87 2.99 7.53
N ALA A 92 16.29 2.30 6.55
CA ALA A 92 15.12 2.81 5.85
C ALA A 92 13.94 3.00 6.79
N MET A 93 13.68 2.02 7.64
CA MET A 93 12.60 2.12 8.62
C MET A 93 12.85 3.27 9.60
N GLY A 94 14.09 3.43 10.04
CA GLY A 94 14.46 4.54 10.90
C GLY A 94 14.21 5.89 10.26
N ALA A 95 14.56 6.03 8.97
CA ALA A 95 14.34 7.26 8.25
C ALA A 95 12.86 7.59 8.12
N LEU A 96 12.03 6.60 7.83
CA LEU A 96 10.59 6.80 7.70
C LEU A 96 9.95 7.18 9.04
N VAL A 97 10.32 6.48 10.10
CA VAL A 97 9.80 6.77 11.45
C VAL A 97 10.28 8.14 11.92
N GLY A 98 11.56 8.45 11.74
CA GLY A 98 12.11 9.74 12.14
C GLY A 98 11.50 10.91 11.39
N GLY A 99 11.26 10.73 10.09
CA GLY A 99 10.65 11.77 9.28
C GLY A 99 9.19 12.02 9.63
N ALA A 100 8.51 11.07 10.26
CA ALA A 100 7.12 11.21 10.65
C ALA A 100 6.95 12.03 11.92
N GLN A 101 8.01 12.28 12.67
CA GLN A 101 7.91 12.97 13.95
C GLN A 101 8.03 14.48 13.76
N PRO A 102 7.11 15.25 14.32
CA PRO A 102 7.18 16.70 14.21
C PRO A 102 8.46 17.22 14.84
N GLY A 103 9.21 18.01 14.11
CA GLY A 103 10.44 18.56 14.60
C GLY A 103 11.53 17.55 14.82
N GLY A 104 11.28 16.34 14.51
CA GLY A 104 12.20 15.28 14.78
C GLY A 104 13.32 15.15 13.80
N MET A 105 13.63 16.11 13.23
CA MET A 105 14.63 15.97 12.38
C MET A 105 15.87 16.21 12.91
N THR A 106 16.12 16.29 13.50
CA THR A 106 17.25 16.55 13.85
C THR A 106 18.20 15.66 13.91
N MET A 107 18.29 15.55 13.57
CA MET A 107 18.90 14.81 13.66
C MET A 107 19.98 14.68 13.73
N THR A 108 20.08 14.77 13.81
CA THR A 108 20.78 14.55 13.97
C THR A 108 21.62 14.06 14.05
N GLN A 109 21.81 13.97 14.27
CA GLN A 109 22.37 13.38 14.47
C GLN A 109 23.19 13.08 14.64
N SER A 110 23.44 13.17 14.82
CA SER A 110 24.04 12.87 15.14
C SER A 110 24.76 12.19 15.14
N GLY A 111 24.91 12.16 15.27
CA GLY A 111 25.49 11.53 15.30
C GLY A 111 25.87 10.88 14.67
N GLY A 112 26.09 10.82 14.40
CA GLY A 112 26.29 10.32 13.82
C GLY A 112 26.12 10.26 12.85
N GLY A 113 26.03 10.55 12.69
CA GLY A 113 25.71 10.51 11.91
C GLY A 113 25.53 10.87 10.96
N VAL A 114 25.40 11.13 10.82
CA VAL A 114 24.93 11.41 10.03
C VAL A 114 24.76 11.91 9.31
N GLN A 115 24.87 12.18 9.13
CA GLN A 115 24.47 12.61 8.60
C GLN A 115 24.31 12.90 7.66
N VAL A 116 24.20 13.20 7.57
CA VAL A 116 23.73 13.48 6.82
C VAL A 116 23.42 13.79 6.26
N GLY A 117 23.43 14.06 6.23
CA GLY A 117 22.94 14.46 5.99
C GLY A 117 22.65 14.86 5.47
N HIS A 118 22.57 14.94 5.69
CA HIS A 118 22.20 15.39 5.51
C HIS A 118 21.91 15.72 5.04
N SER A 119 22.03 15.83 5.09
CA SER A 119 21.77 16.24 4.87
C SER A 119 21.40 16.46 4.39
N SER A 120 21.50 16.60 4.42
CA SER A 120 21.13 16.94 4.16
C SER A 120 20.75 17.18 3.73
N GLY A 121 20.99 17.35 3.69
CA GLY A 121 20.69 17.85 3.47
C GLY A 121 20.64 18.16 2.93
N PRO A 122 20.75 18.32 2.86
CA PRO A 122 20.79 18.68 2.25
C PRO A 122 21.26 18.77 1.73
N VAL A 123 21.43 18.81 1.97
CA VAL A 123 21.90 18.93 1.80
C VAL A 123 22.45 19.09 1.26
N THR A 124 22.48 19.23 1.20
CA THR A 124 22.99 19.52 0.90
C THR A 124 23.53 19.61 0.29
N VAL A 125 23.54 19.96 0.06
CA VAL A 125 23.96 20.19 -0.33
C VAL A 125 24.47 20.67 -0.90
N GLY A 126 24.47 20.76 -1.11
CA GLY A 126 24.83 21.34 -1.39
C GLY A 126 25.37 22.06 -1.90
N ALA A 127 25.52 22.33 -2.04
CA ALA A 127 25.94 23.04 -2.39
C ALA A 127 26.55 23.68 -2.78
N PRO A 128 26.60 23.70 -2.90
CA PRO A 128 27.10 24.32 -3.26
C PRO A 128 27.73 25.05 -3.73
N ALA A 129 27.80 25.07 -3.77
CA ALA A 129 28.29 25.66 -4.17
C ALA A 129 28.99 26.47 -4.57
N PRO A 130 29.25 26.66 -4.67
CA PRO A 130 29.81 27.30 -5.04
C PRO A 130 30.45 28.12 -5.50
N ARG A 131 30.56 28.13 -5.51
CA ARG A 131 31.02 28.68 -5.84
C ARG A 131 31.76 29.57 -6.38
N LYS A 132 31.89 29.66 -6.58
CA LYS A 132 32.38 30.26 -6.96
C LYS A 132 33.09 31.09 -7.33
N ARG A 133 33.30 31.28 -7.49
CA ARG A 133 33.89 31.84 -7.80
C ARG A 133 34.60 32.73 -8.16
N LYS A 134 34.86 32.89 -8.37
CA LYS A 134 35.48 33.50 -8.69
C LYS A 134 36.20 34.20 -9.14
N THR A 135 36.42 34.37 -9.30
CA THR A 135 37.06 34.95 -9.67
C THR A 135 37.68 35.63 -10.19
N GLY A 136 37.94 35.50 -10.17
CA GLY A 136 38.55 35.99 -10.51
C GLY A 136 39.13 36.55 -10.72
#